data_4f3f2792a775486e0293777eddde773a
#
_entry.id   4f3f2792a775486e0293777eddde773a
#
_cell.length_a   1.000
_cell.length_b   1.000
_cell.length_c   1.000
_cell.angle_alpha   90.00
_cell.angle_beta   90.00
_cell.angle_gamma   90.00
#
_symmetry.space_group_name_H-M   'P 1'
#
loop_
_entity.id
_entity.type
_entity.pdbx_description
1 polymer ?
#
loop_
_entity_poly.entity_id
_entity_poly.type
_entity_poly.pdbx_seq_one_letter_code
_entity_poly.pdbx_strand_id
1 'polypeptide(L)'
;DGTLKLFAYYLLLHEKNPRQFVFMEEPENGLYHQFLGDLAGEIKSMLGNTTLRQFFVTTHSPFFVNALTPDDVWVLEKGENGFSHAKRASEYEFVKELSEEGVALGDMWYSKYFG
;
A
#
# COMPACT_ATOMS: atom_id res chain seq x y z
N ASP A 1 -9.38 8.19 18.02
CA ASP A 1 -7.95 7.90 18.09
C ASP A 1 -7.56 6.78 17.12
N GLY A 2 -6.27 6.51 17.02
CA GLY A 2 -5.75 5.54 16.06
C GLY A 2 -6.25 4.10 16.29
N THR A 3 -6.47 3.71 17.53
CA THR A 3 -6.97 2.38 17.86
C THR A 3 -8.40 2.19 17.37
N LEU A 4 -9.24 3.18 17.55
CA LEU A 4 -10.63 3.13 17.09
C LEU A 4 -10.71 3.08 15.56
N LYS A 5 -9.87 3.87 14.88
CA LYS A 5 -9.79 3.88 13.43
C LYS A 5 -9.32 2.52 12.88
N LEU A 6 -8.32 1.93 13.50
CA LEU A 6 -7.84 0.60 13.14
C LEU A 6 -8.92 -0.47 13.30
N PHE A 7 -9.66 -0.40 14.39
CA PHE A 7 -10.79 -1.31 14.66
C PHE A 7 -11.86 -1.17 13.56
N ALA A 8 -12.17 0.08 13.16
CA ALA A 8 -13.13 0.32 12.09
C ALA A 8 -12.66 -0.28 10.75
N TYR A 9 -11.38 -0.17 10.43
CA TYR A 9 -10.82 -0.79 9.23
C TYR A 9 -10.91 -2.32 9.29
N TYR A 10 -10.62 -2.92 10.43
CA TYR A 10 -10.73 -4.38 10.58
C TYR A 10 -12.18 -4.85 10.44
N LEU A 11 -13.14 -4.10 10.94
CA LEU A 11 -14.56 -4.41 10.73
C LEU A 11 -14.91 -4.37 9.24
N LEU A 12 -14.40 -3.39 8.51
CA LEU A 12 -14.63 -3.27 7.07
C LEU A 12 -14.02 -4.46 6.30
N LEU A 13 -12.84 -4.91 6.69
CA LEU A 13 -12.16 -6.02 6.04
C LEU A 13 -12.88 -7.36 6.26
N HIS A 14 -13.53 -7.53 7.39
CA HIS A 14 -14.18 -8.78 7.80
C HIS A 14 -15.70 -8.71 7.76
N GLU A 15 -16.24 -7.84 6.91
CA GLU A 15 -17.70 -7.76 6.71
C GLU A 15 -18.28 -9.09 6.24
N LYS A 16 -19.51 -9.39 6.70
CA LYS A 16 -20.22 -10.61 6.35
C LYS A 16 -20.55 -10.67 4.85
N ASN A 17 -20.90 -9.49 4.27
CA ASN A 17 -21.13 -9.32 2.84
C ASN A 17 -20.13 -8.29 2.32
N PRO A 18 -18.88 -8.68 2.03
CA PRO A 18 -17.82 -7.73 1.71
C PRO A 18 -18.06 -7.01 0.39
N ARG A 19 -17.73 -5.73 0.38
CA ARG A 19 -17.77 -4.93 -0.85
C ARG A 19 -16.68 -5.38 -1.79
N GLN A 20 -16.98 -5.40 -3.10
CA GLN A 20 -16.02 -5.78 -4.13
C GLN A 20 -14.95 -4.71 -4.34
N PHE A 21 -15.31 -3.45 -4.18
CA PHE A 21 -14.43 -2.30 -4.34
C PHE A 21 -14.31 -1.53 -3.03
N VAL A 22 -13.09 -1.27 -2.59
CA VAL A 22 -12.82 -0.44 -1.41
C VAL A 22 -11.73 0.56 -1.76
N PHE A 23 -11.97 1.83 -1.43
CA PHE A 23 -10.99 2.90 -1.50
C PHE A 23 -10.65 3.36 -0.10
N MET A 24 -9.35 3.40 0.20
CA MET A 24 -8.84 4.01 1.42
C MET A 24 -7.89 5.14 1.05
N GLU A 25 -8.18 6.33 1.51
CA GLU A 25 -7.34 7.49 1.25
C GLU A 25 -6.48 7.76 2.48
N GLU A 26 -5.16 7.66 2.29
CA GLU A 26 -4.15 7.97 3.30
C GLU A 26 -4.50 7.41 4.69
N PRO A 27 -4.53 6.06 4.87
CA PRO A 27 -4.88 5.45 6.15
C PRO A 27 -3.94 5.84 7.30
N GLU A 28 -2.74 6.34 6.97
CA GLU A 28 -1.80 6.85 7.96
C GLU A 28 -2.33 8.06 8.72
N ASN A 29 -3.27 8.81 8.13
CA ASN A 29 -3.89 9.94 8.83
C ASN A 29 -4.75 9.43 9.97
N GLY A 30 -4.29 9.66 11.21
CA GLY A 30 -4.97 9.23 12.41
C GLY A 30 -4.65 7.81 12.88
N LEU A 31 -3.69 7.14 12.24
CA LEU A 31 -3.16 5.84 12.71
C LEU A 31 -1.72 5.99 13.18
N TYR A 32 -1.35 5.21 14.20
CA TYR A 32 0.04 5.08 14.60
C TYR A 32 0.82 4.28 13.57
N HIS A 33 2.10 4.62 13.37
CA HIS A 33 2.95 3.98 12.37
C HIS A 33 3.00 2.46 12.51
N GLN A 34 3.03 1.97 13.75
CA GLN A 34 3.10 0.53 14.01
C GLN A 34 1.88 -0.24 13.51
N PHE A 35 0.75 0.42 13.33
CA PHE A 35 -0.48 -0.23 12.84
C PHE A 35 -0.57 -0.29 11.32
N LEU A 36 0.21 0.51 10.61
CA LEU A 36 0.11 0.60 9.15
C LEU A 36 0.59 -0.67 8.46
N GLY A 37 1.69 -1.24 8.94
CA GLY A 37 2.17 -2.53 8.42
C GLY A 37 1.17 -3.65 8.68
N ASP A 38 0.58 -3.68 9.88
CA ASP A 38 -0.44 -4.68 10.24
C ASP A 38 -1.69 -4.54 9.37
N LEU A 39 -2.13 -3.31 9.12
CA LEU A 39 -3.28 -3.05 8.25
C LEU A 39 -3.00 -3.53 6.81
N ALA A 40 -1.84 -3.20 6.27
CA ALA A 40 -1.46 -3.63 4.92
C ALA A 40 -1.39 -5.16 4.84
N GLY A 41 -0.82 -5.81 5.85
CA GLY A 41 -0.74 -7.27 5.94
C GLY A 41 -2.13 -7.92 5.97
N GLU A 42 -3.06 -7.35 6.72
CA GLU A 42 -4.45 -7.84 6.78
C GLU A 42 -5.15 -7.71 5.42
N ILE A 43 -4.97 -6.58 4.74
CA ILE A 43 -5.53 -6.39 3.40
C ILE A 43 -4.98 -7.46 2.44
N LYS A 44 -3.68 -7.69 2.43
CA LYS A 44 -3.05 -8.70 1.59
C LYS A 44 -3.57 -10.11 1.91
N SER A 45 -3.66 -10.44 3.18
CA SER A 45 -4.16 -11.73 3.63
C SER A 45 -5.61 -11.96 3.18
N MET A 46 -6.45 -10.98 3.34
CA MET A 46 -7.85 -11.05 2.94
C MET A 46 -7.98 -11.20 1.42
N LEU A 47 -7.21 -10.45 0.64
CA LEU A 47 -7.23 -10.53 -0.83
C LEU A 47 -6.68 -11.88 -1.33
N GLY A 48 -5.78 -12.51 -0.60
CA GLY A 48 -5.26 -13.84 -0.93
C GLY A 48 -6.32 -14.94 -0.91
N ASN A 49 -7.44 -14.71 -0.24
CA ASN A 49 -8.53 -15.68 -0.10
C ASN A 49 -9.69 -15.45 -1.08
N THR A 50 -9.60 -14.43 -1.93
CA THR A 50 -10.66 -14.13 -2.89
C THR A 50 -10.11 -13.39 -4.11
N THR A 51 -10.72 -13.63 -5.27
CA THR A 51 -10.45 -12.89 -6.50
C THR A 51 -11.53 -11.85 -6.79
N LEU A 52 -12.52 -11.73 -5.92
CA LEU A 52 -13.71 -10.91 -6.14
C LEU A 52 -13.60 -9.49 -5.57
N ARG A 53 -12.54 -9.21 -4.82
CA ARG A 53 -12.36 -7.92 -4.15
C ARG A 53 -11.14 -7.18 -4.68
N GLN A 54 -11.26 -5.85 -4.76
CA GLN A 54 -10.16 -4.96 -5.09
C GLN A 54 -10.08 -3.85 -4.06
N PHE A 55 -8.85 -3.57 -3.62
CA PHE A 55 -8.54 -2.45 -2.73
C PHE A 55 -7.64 -1.46 -3.45
N PHE A 56 -8.02 -0.19 -3.37
CA PHE A 56 -7.20 0.92 -3.81
C PHE A 56 -6.86 1.75 -2.59
N VAL A 57 -5.59 1.92 -2.34
CA VAL A 57 -5.11 2.67 -1.18
C VAL A 57 -4.16 3.75 -1.65
N THR A 58 -4.41 5.01 -1.26
CA THR A 58 -3.44 6.07 -1.45
C THR A 58 -2.64 6.25 -0.17
N THR A 59 -1.34 6.42 -0.28
CA THR A 59 -0.50 6.56 0.90
C THR A 59 0.79 7.31 0.59
N HIS A 60 1.31 8.00 1.60
CA HIS A 60 2.66 8.56 1.64
C HIS A 60 3.51 7.89 2.72
N SER A 61 3.04 6.77 3.28
CA SER A 61 3.71 6.11 4.39
C SER A 61 4.59 4.96 3.93
N PRO A 62 5.91 5.02 4.18
CA PRO A 62 6.78 3.88 3.92
C PRO A 62 6.42 2.65 4.77
N PHE A 63 5.81 2.86 5.94
CA PHE A 63 5.41 1.75 6.82
C PHE A 63 4.29 0.90 6.19
N PHE A 64 3.34 1.55 5.51
CA PHE A 64 2.30 0.82 4.80
C PHE A 64 2.91 0.04 3.62
N VAL A 65 3.74 0.70 2.84
CA VAL A 65 4.35 0.15 1.62
C VAL A 65 5.32 -1.01 1.92
N ASN A 66 5.97 -1.01 3.09
CA ASN A 66 6.89 -2.08 3.50
C ASN A 66 6.25 -3.47 3.53
N ALA A 67 4.94 -3.55 3.75
CA ALA A 67 4.22 -4.82 3.79
C ALA A 67 3.79 -5.31 2.40
N LEU A 68 4.09 -4.55 1.34
CA LEU A 68 3.65 -4.83 -0.02
C LEU A 68 4.82 -5.30 -0.89
N THR A 69 4.48 -5.89 -2.03
CA THR A 69 5.46 -6.26 -3.04
C THR A 69 5.48 -5.21 -4.17
N PRO A 70 6.54 -5.18 -4.99
CA PRO A 70 6.61 -4.21 -6.09
C PRO A 70 5.45 -4.28 -7.08
N ASP A 71 4.82 -5.44 -7.25
CA ASP A 71 3.67 -5.58 -8.14
C ASP A 71 2.38 -4.97 -7.58
N ASP A 72 2.33 -4.74 -6.26
CA ASP A 72 1.16 -4.16 -5.60
C ASP A 72 1.12 -2.64 -5.68
N VAL A 73 2.23 -2.00 -6.00
CA VAL A 73 2.41 -0.56 -5.81
C VAL A 73 2.52 0.18 -7.13
N TRP A 74 1.73 1.24 -7.26
CA TRP A 74 1.81 2.17 -8.38
C TRP A 74 2.34 3.50 -7.87
N VAL A 75 3.37 4.01 -8.54
CA VAL A 75 3.99 5.30 -8.22
C VAL A 75 3.41 6.35 -9.17
N LEU A 76 2.84 7.41 -8.60
CA LEU A 76 2.33 8.52 -9.37
C LEU A 76 3.33 9.67 -9.27
N GLU A 77 3.79 10.13 -10.42
CA GLU A 77 4.75 11.22 -10.52
C GLU A 77 4.22 12.30 -11.45
N LYS A 78 4.51 13.53 -11.12
CA LYS A 78 4.21 14.66 -12.00
C LYS A 78 5.43 14.90 -12.91
N GLY A 79 5.23 14.78 -14.20
CA GLY A 79 6.28 15.02 -15.18
C GLY A 79 6.57 16.50 -15.38
N GLU A 80 7.70 16.81 -16.02
CA GLU A 80 8.13 18.17 -16.33
C GLU A 80 7.13 18.93 -17.20
N ASN A 81 6.38 18.21 -18.02
CA ASN A 81 5.33 18.78 -18.88
C ASN A 81 4.02 19.07 -18.15
N GLY A 82 3.96 18.84 -16.84
CA GLY A 82 2.78 19.07 -16.03
C GLY A 82 1.78 17.91 -16.02
N PHE A 83 2.00 16.87 -16.82
CA PHE A 83 1.16 15.67 -16.82
C PHE A 83 1.65 14.67 -15.78
N SER A 84 0.70 13.94 -15.18
CA SER A 84 1.02 12.89 -14.22
C SER A 84 1.24 11.56 -14.94
N HIS A 85 2.17 10.77 -14.44
CA HIS A 85 2.45 9.43 -14.92
C HIS A 85 2.22 8.43 -13.79
N ALA A 86 1.72 7.25 -14.14
CA ALA A 86 1.61 6.13 -13.21
C ALA A 86 2.51 5.00 -13.72
N LYS A 87 3.36 4.49 -12.84
CA LYS A 87 4.26 3.40 -13.16
C LYS A 87 4.25 2.40 -12.00
N ARG A 88 4.14 1.11 -12.33
CA ARG A 88 4.19 0.09 -11.30
C ARG A 88 5.61 0.00 -10.72
N ALA A 89 5.74 -0.16 -9.42
CA ALA A 89 7.06 -0.19 -8.78
C ALA A 89 7.95 -1.30 -9.35
N SER A 90 7.37 -2.44 -9.75
CA SER A 90 8.11 -3.54 -10.37
C SER A 90 8.72 -3.20 -11.74
N GLU A 91 8.29 -2.12 -12.37
CA GLU A 91 8.85 -1.66 -13.66
C GLU A 91 10.14 -0.85 -13.49
N TYR A 92 10.50 -0.47 -12.26
CA TYR A 92 11.78 0.16 -11.97
C TYR A 92 12.84 -0.93 -11.84
N GLU A 93 13.88 -0.82 -12.64
CA GLU A 93 14.92 -1.85 -12.76
C GLU A 93 15.54 -2.25 -11.42
N PHE A 94 15.94 -1.27 -10.64
CA PHE A 94 16.59 -1.53 -9.34
C PHE A 94 15.64 -1.99 -8.24
N VAL A 95 14.37 -1.67 -8.35
CA VAL A 95 13.39 -2.03 -7.32
C VAL A 95 13.24 -3.54 -7.24
N LYS A 96 13.15 -4.20 -8.38
CA LYS A 96 13.02 -5.66 -8.42
C LYS A 96 14.25 -6.36 -7.82
N GLU A 97 15.44 -5.92 -8.21
CA GLU A 97 16.69 -6.48 -7.71
C GLU A 97 16.81 -6.31 -6.20
N LEU A 98 16.59 -5.08 -5.68
CA LEU A 98 16.67 -4.80 -4.25
C LEU A 98 15.61 -5.57 -3.45
N SER A 99 14.42 -5.75 -4.02
CA SER A 99 13.36 -6.54 -3.38
C SER A 99 13.77 -8.00 -3.23
N GLU A 100 14.41 -8.57 -4.25
CA GLU A 100 14.93 -9.94 -4.20
C GLU A 100 16.04 -10.10 -3.17
N GLU A 101 16.79 -9.04 -2.91
CA GLU A 101 17.82 -9.00 -1.86
C GLU A 101 17.24 -8.77 -0.45
N GLY A 102 15.94 -8.59 -0.32
CA GLY A 102 15.28 -8.42 0.96
C GLY A 102 15.12 -6.99 1.42
N VAL A 103 15.40 -6.00 0.58
CA VAL A 103 15.19 -4.59 0.93
C VAL A 103 13.70 -4.27 0.89
N ALA A 104 13.19 -3.66 1.95
CA ALA A 104 11.77 -3.31 2.05
C ALA A 104 11.43 -2.18 1.08
N LEU A 105 10.25 -2.29 0.46
CA LEU A 105 9.82 -1.37 -0.59
C LEU A 105 9.68 0.08 -0.10
N GLY A 106 9.16 0.27 1.12
CA GLY A 106 9.05 1.59 1.72
C GLY A 106 10.41 2.24 2.00
N ASP A 107 11.41 1.44 2.33
CA ASP A 107 12.77 1.93 2.55
C ASP A 107 13.39 2.39 1.23
N MET A 108 13.14 1.69 0.14
CA MET A 108 13.56 2.12 -1.20
C MET A 108 12.95 3.46 -1.58
N TRP A 109 11.67 3.62 -1.33
CA TRP A 109 10.97 4.86 -1.63
C TRP A 109 11.48 6.01 -0.77
N TYR A 110 11.66 5.78 0.51
CA TYR A 110 12.20 6.78 1.43
C TYR A 110 13.60 7.23 1.00
N SER A 111 14.41 6.31 0.52
CA SER A 111 15.77 6.57 0.02
C SER A 111 15.79 7.06 -1.43
N LYS A 112 14.64 7.28 -2.04
CA LYS A 112 14.44 7.80 -3.38
C LYS A 112 15.02 6.94 -4.51
N TYR A 113 15.00 5.62 -4.35
CA TYR A 113 15.31 4.72 -5.46
C TYR A 113 14.22 4.73 -6.52
N PHE A 114 13.01 5.15 -6.17
CA PHE A 114 11.92 5.40 -7.11
C PHE A 114 10.97 6.45 -6.52
N GLY A 115 10.16 7.04 -7.35
CA GLY A 115 9.19 8.07 -6.93
C GLY A 115 9.78 9.49 -6.95
#